data_8fa42af361f6bb6ffde85936b28fd0cb
#
_entry.id   8fa42af361f6bb6ffde85936b28fd0cb
#
_cell.length_a   1.000
_cell.length_b   1.000
_cell.length_c   1.000
_cell.angle_alpha   90.00
_cell.angle_beta   90.00
_cell.angle_gamma   90.00
#
_symmetry.space_group_name_H-M   'P 1'
#
loop_
_entity.id
_entity.type
_entity.pdbx_description
1 polymer ?
#
loop_
_entity_poly.entity_id
_entity_poly.type
_entity_poly.pdbx_seq_one_letter_code
_entity_poly.pdbx_strand_id
1 'polypeptide(L)'
;MDEKLMYLGKSWRDEGLKLLQSEIDPQKMHNVTTSMVDIYEHGPEGKEFFLFLKCEDGKVVAFETGEVPAPEAEFIICGPYSVFASITRGELSSTRALMTGKLRLKGNMAKAVRLAPLADRVNKVLSMIPTDYREV
;
A
#
# COMPACT_ATOMS: atom_id res chain seq x y z
N MET A 1 -1.27 -23.56 12.36
CA MET A 1 -0.74 -23.00 11.10
C MET A 1 -1.67 -21.92 10.60
N ASP A 2 -1.14 -20.72 10.40
CA ASP A 2 -1.97 -19.66 9.88
C ASP A 2 -2.21 -19.86 8.39
N GLU A 3 -3.47 -19.80 8.01
CA GLU A 3 -3.84 -19.86 6.62
C GLU A 3 -3.42 -18.56 5.93
N LYS A 4 -2.74 -18.68 4.78
CA LYS A 4 -2.30 -17.51 4.01
C LYS A 4 -3.47 -16.93 3.24
N LEU A 5 -3.61 -15.60 3.30
CA LEU A 5 -4.61 -14.86 2.54
C LEU A 5 -4.01 -14.41 1.21
N MET A 6 -4.83 -14.40 0.17
CA MET A 6 -4.39 -13.98 -1.16
C MET A 6 -4.13 -12.46 -1.18
N TYR A 7 -2.91 -12.06 -1.56
CA TYR A 7 -2.51 -10.66 -1.65
C TYR A 7 -3.50 -9.87 -2.51
N LEU A 8 -3.96 -8.74 -2.00
CA LEU A 8 -4.94 -7.85 -2.61
C LEU A 8 -6.34 -8.46 -2.74
N GLY A 9 -6.59 -9.62 -2.16
CA GLY A 9 -7.91 -10.22 -2.13
C GLY A 9 -8.80 -9.60 -1.05
N LYS A 10 -10.07 -9.96 -1.06
CA LYS A 10 -11.06 -9.39 -0.15
C LYS A 10 -10.73 -9.67 1.32
N SER A 11 -10.38 -10.91 1.66
CA SER A 11 -10.07 -11.29 3.04
C SER A 11 -8.79 -10.60 3.53
N TRP A 12 -7.79 -10.49 2.67
CA TRP A 12 -6.56 -9.78 2.96
C TRP A 12 -6.83 -8.29 3.21
N ARG A 13 -7.66 -7.69 2.37
CA ARG A 13 -8.06 -6.29 2.52
C ARG A 13 -8.80 -6.05 3.83
N ASP A 14 -9.76 -6.92 4.18
CA ASP A 14 -10.55 -6.76 5.41
C ASP A 14 -9.66 -6.89 6.65
N GLU A 15 -8.74 -7.85 6.66
CA GLU A 15 -7.78 -8.01 7.75
C GLU A 15 -6.82 -6.84 7.80
N GLY A 16 -6.37 -6.35 6.65
CA GLY A 16 -5.49 -5.20 6.54
C GLY A 16 -6.12 -3.94 7.14
N LEU A 17 -7.39 -3.68 6.82
CA LEU A 17 -8.09 -2.53 7.38
C LEU A 17 -8.16 -2.59 8.90
N LYS A 18 -8.51 -3.76 9.45
CA LYS A 18 -8.55 -3.96 10.91
C LYS A 18 -7.20 -3.67 11.55
N LEU A 19 -6.13 -4.24 11.00
CA LEU A 19 -4.79 -4.06 11.55
C LEU A 19 -4.33 -2.60 11.42
N LEU A 20 -4.56 -1.97 10.29
CA LEU A 20 -4.18 -0.57 10.11
C LEU A 20 -4.89 0.33 11.10
N GLN A 21 -6.17 0.10 11.34
CA GLN A 21 -6.95 0.89 12.30
C GLN A 21 -6.50 0.67 13.74
N SER A 22 -6.04 -0.53 14.09
CA SER A 22 -5.60 -0.83 15.46
C SER A 22 -4.13 -0.49 15.70
N GLU A 23 -3.26 -0.62 14.69
CA GLU A 23 -1.81 -0.52 14.87
C GLU A 23 -1.21 0.85 14.53
N ILE A 24 -1.92 1.65 13.72
CA ILE A 24 -1.41 2.98 13.36
C ILE A 24 -1.93 4.01 14.34
N ASP A 25 -0.98 4.69 15.02
CA ASP A 25 -1.29 5.78 15.94
C ASP A 25 -1.38 7.09 15.16
N PRO A 26 -2.57 7.74 15.11
CA PRO A 26 -2.74 8.99 14.38
C PRO A 26 -1.76 10.08 14.80
N GLN A 27 -1.44 10.17 16.10
CA GLN A 27 -0.53 11.20 16.60
C GLN A 27 0.88 11.02 16.07
N LYS A 28 1.35 9.76 15.97
CA LYS A 28 2.67 9.45 15.42
C LYS A 28 2.73 9.75 13.92
N MET A 29 1.59 9.82 13.26
CA MET A 29 1.47 10.19 11.86
C MET A 29 1.16 11.67 11.66
N HIS A 30 1.32 12.48 12.71
CA HIS A 30 1.08 13.94 12.69
C HIS A 30 -0.33 14.29 12.20
N ASN A 31 -1.31 13.44 12.50
CA ASN A 31 -2.72 13.64 12.13
C ASN A 31 -2.90 13.97 10.65
N VAL A 32 -2.13 13.31 9.78
CA VAL A 32 -2.14 13.58 8.34
C VAL A 32 -3.49 13.24 7.70
N THR A 33 -3.88 14.07 6.73
CA THR A 33 -5.03 13.78 5.85
C THR A 33 -4.49 13.65 4.43
N THR A 34 -4.64 12.46 3.86
CA THR A 34 -4.14 12.18 2.51
C THR A 34 -4.81 10.92 1.96
N SER A 35 -4.67 10.73 0.66
CA SER A 35 -5.04 9.48 0.01
C SER A 35 -3.97 9.08 -0.98
N MET A 36 -3.81 7.77 -1.17
CA MET A 36 -2.84 7.24 -2.12
C MET A 36 -3.41 6.00 -2.79
N VAL A 37 -3.04 5.80 -4.05
CA VAL A 37 -3.38 4.58 -4.77
C VAL A 37 -2.11 4.03 -5.42
N ASP A 38 -1.87 2.75 -5.16
CA ASP A 38 -0.80 2.00 -5.83
C ASP A 38 -1.41 1.25 -6.99
N ILE A 39 -0.85 1.42 -8.18
CA ILE A 39 -1.26 0.68 -9.38
C ILE A 39 -0.22 -0.39 -9.65
N TYR A 40 -0.64 -1.64 -9.57
CA TYR A 40 0.19 -2.82 -9.71
C TYR A 40 0.15 -3.30 -11.15
N GLU A 41 1.25 -3.08 -11.87
CA GLU A 41 1.39 -3.51 -13.27
C GLU A 41 1.92 -4.93 -13.34
N HIS A 42 1.57 -5.65 -14.40
CA HIS A 42 2.07 -7.00 -14.66
C HIS A 42 1.80 -7.97 -13.50
N GLY A 43 0.57 -7.94 -13.00
CA GLY A 43 0.15 -8.83 -11.93
C GLY A 43 -0.26 -10.22 -12.41
N PRO A 44 -0.81 -11.04 -11.51
CA PRO A 44 -1.29 -12.36 -11.85
C PRO A 44 -2.25 -12.33 -13.04
N GLU A 45 -2.12 -13.29 -13.96
CA GLU A 45 -2.91 -13.38 -15.19
C GLU A 45 -2.74 -12.16 -16.12
N GLY A 46 -1.65 -11.41 -15.97
CA GLY A 46 -1.39 -10.21 -16.77
C GLY A 46 -2.30 -9.03 -16.44
N LYS A 47 -3.02 -9.09 -15.34
CA LYS A 47 -3.98 -8.05 -14.95
C LYS A 47 -3.32 -6.96 -14.13
N GLU A 48 -3.94 -5.79 -14.10
CA GLU A 48 -3.54 -4.68 -13.24
C GLU A 48 -4.47 -4.58 -12.04
N PHE A 49 -3.86 -4.36 -10.88
CA PHE A 49 -4.58 -4.25 -9.62
C PHE A 49 -4.31 -2.90 -8.98
N PHE A 50 -5.08 -2.58 -7.94
CA PHE A 50 -4.83 -1.38 -7.16
C PHE A 50 -4.92 -1.68 -5.66
N LEU A 51 -4.25 -0.83 -4.89
CA LEU A 51 -4.40 -0.71 -3.45
C LEU A 51 -4.63 0.76 -3.15
N PHE A 52 -5.75 1.07 -2.52
CA PHE A 52 -6.15 2.44 -2.18
C PHE A 52 -6.17 2.59 -0.66
N LEU A 53 -5.56 3.68 -0.18
CA LEU A 53 -5.51 4.01 1.25
C LEU A 53 -5.92 5.46 1.43
N LYS A 54 -6.82 5.72 2.39
CA LYS A 54 -7.21 7.08 2.74
C LYS A 54 -7.08 7.27 4.24
N CYS A 55 -6.44 8.38 4.63
CA CYS A 55 -6.30 8.80 6.02
C CYS A 55 -6.96 10.15 6.23
N GLU A 56 -7.67 10.29 7.34
CA GLU A 56 -8.24 11.57 7.78
C GLU A 56 -7.81 11.81 9.23
N ASP A 57 -7.15 12.93 9.49
CA ASP A 57 -6.60 13.26 10.81
C ASP A 57 -5.76 12.12 11.39
N GLY A 58 -4.97 11.46 10.53
CA GLY A 58 -4.10 10.36 10.89
C GLY A 58 -4.78 9.01 11.03
N LYS A 59 -6.11 8.95 10.93
CA LYS A 59 -6.85 7.69 11.02
C LYS A 59 -7.05 7.09 9.65
N VAL A 60 -6.86 5.78 9.53
CA VAL A 60 -7.16 5.07 8.29
C VAL A 60 -8.67 4.92 8.19
N VAL A 61 -9.28 5.60 7.22
CA VAL A 61 -10.73 5.59 7.04
C VAL A 61 -11.17 4.73 5.85
N ALA A 62 -10.26 4.40 4.94
CA ALA A 62 -10.56 3.50 3.83
C ALA A 62 -9.31 2.75 3.42
N PHE A 63 -9.50 1.48 3.06
CA PHE A 63 -8.46 0.62 2.53
C PHE A 63 -9.14 -0.34 1.57
N GLU A 64 -8.87 -0.19 0.28
CA GLU A 64 -9.55 -0.95 -0.76
C GLU A 64 -8.54 -1.56 -1.72
N THR A 65 -8.85 -2.74 -2.22
CA THR A 65 -8.02 -3.45 -3.19
C THR A 65 -8.91 -4.08 -4.25
N GLY A 66 -8.37 -4.30 -5.44
CA GLY A 66 -9.09 -4.95 -6.51
C GLY A 66 -8.42 -4.77 -7.86
N GLU A 67 -9.15 -5.07 -8.92
CA GLU A 67 -8.71 -4.81 -10.29
C GLU A 67 -9.03 -3.36 -10.66
N VAL A 68 -8.18 -2.76 -11.51
CA VAL A 68 -8.45 -1.40 -12.00
C VAL A 68 -9.80 -1.35 -12.74
N PRO A 69 -10.50 -0.21 -12.78
CA PRO A 69 -10.05 1.14 -12.40
C PRO A 69 -10.04 1.36 -10.89
N ALA A 70 -9.13 2.23 -10.47
CA ALA A 70 -8.92 2.57 -9.06
C ALA A 70 -9.68 3.84 -8.68
N PRO A 71 -9.98 4.04 -7.38
CA PRO A 71 -10.50 5.32 -6.89
C PRO A 71 -9.51 6.46 -7.12
N GLU A 72 -10.01 7.69 -7.18
CA GLU A 72 -9.17 8.88 -7.24
C GLU A 72 -8.44 9.08 -5.91
N ALA A 73 -7.19 9.55 -6.00
CA ALA A 73 -6.36 9.77 -4.82
C ALA A 73 -5.42 10.95 -5.04
N GLU A 74 -4.95 11.52 -3.92
CA GLU A 74 -3.98 12.62 -3.95
C GLU A 74 -2.67 12.18 -4.61
N PHE A 75 -2.22 10.96 -4.31
CA PHE A 75 -1.00 10.38 -4.86
C PHE A 75 -1.33 9.13 -5.65
N ILE A 76 -0.71 8.99 -6.83
CA ILE A 76 -0.80 7.79 -7.64
C ILE A 76 0.60 7.24 -7.81
N ILE A 77 0.82 6.00 -7.39
CA ILE A 77 2.12 5.34 -7.46
C ILE A 77 1.98 4.10 -8.33
N CYS A 78 2.74 4.05 -9.42
CA CYS A 78 2.67 2.94 -10.37
C CYS A 78 3.97 2.15 -10.40
N GLY A 79 3.85 0.86 -10.56
CA GLY A 79 5.02 0.00 -10.75
C GLY A 79 4.65 -1.46 -10.87
N PRO A 80 5.65 -2.33 -11.06
CA PRO A 80 5.41 -3.77 -11.20
C PRO A 80 4.85 -4.39 -9.91
N TYR A 81 3.95 -5.34 -10.08
CA TYR A 81 3.39 -6.12 -8.97
C TYR A 81 4.49 -6.69 -8.06
N SER A 82 5.56 -7.23 -8.66
CA SER A 82 6.67 -7.84 -7.92
C SER A 82 7.38 -6.83 -7.01
N VAL A 83 7.51 -5.57 -7.44
CA VAL A 83 8.14 -4.51 -6.64
C VAL A 83 7.28 -4.20 -5.42
N PHE A 84 5.97 -4.02 -5.62
CA PHE A 84 5.05 -3.76 -4.50
C PHE A 84 5.01 -4.94 -3.51
N ALA A 85 5.00 -6.17 -4.01
CA ALA A 85 5.04 -7.35 -3.16
C ALA A 85 6.30 -7.38 -2.29
N SER A 86 7.46 -7.05 -2.87
CA SER A 86 8.72 -6.95 -2.13
C SER A 86 8.67 -5.89 -1.04
N ILE A 87 8.03 -4.75 -1.33
CA ILE A 87 7.87 -3.68 -0.34
C ILE A 87 6.98 -4.15 0.82
N THR A 88 5.85 -4.78 0.51
CA THR A 88 4.94 -5.27 1.55
C THR A 88 5.59 -6.36 2.40
N ARG A 89 6.42 -7.21 1.79
CA ARG A 89 7.17 -8.24 2.54
C ARG A 89 8.30 -7.67 3.41
N GLY A 90 8.62 -6.38 3.26
CA GLY A 90 9.70 -5.76 4.01
C GLY A 90 11.08 -5.94 3.39
N GLU A 91 11.17 -6.39 2.14
CA GLU A 91 12.44 -6.63 1.44
C GLU A 91 13.00 -5.38 0.76
N LEU A 92 12.15 -4.37 0.55
CA LEU A 92 12.51 -3.15 -0.17
C LEU A 92 11.71 -1.98 0.41
N SER A 93 12.35 -0.83 0.66
CA SER A 93 11.61 0.34 1.12
C SER A 93 10.92 1.03 -0.07
N SER A 94 9.74 1.61 0.19
CA SER A 94 9.01 2.36 -0.82
C SER A 94 9.78 3.60 -1.28
N THR A 95 10.46 4.27 -0.34
CA THR A 95 11.30 5.44 -0.65
C THR A 95 12.41 5.06 -1.63
N ARG A 96 13.10 3.95 -1.35
CA ARG A 96 14.18 3.49 -2.23
C ARG A 96 13.67 3.09 -3.60
N ALA A 97 12.52 2.45 -3.67
CA ALA A 97 11.91 2.06 -4.94
C ALA A 97 11.57 3.31 -5.79
N LEU A 98 11.07 4.37 -5.17
CA LEU A 98 10.82 5.64 -5.86
C LEU A 98 12.11 6.28 -6.35
N MET A 99 13.13 6.35 -5.49
CA MET A 99 14.40 7.00 -5.81
C MET A 99 15.18 6.27 -6.91
N THR A 100 15.04 4.97 -7.00
CA THR A 100 15.74 4.17 -8.01
C THR A 100 14.92 3.97 -9.29
N GLY A 101 13.74 4.59 -9.38
CA GLY A 101 12.90 4.52 -10.58
C GLY A 101 12.11 3.23 -10.74
N LYS A 102 12.08 2.37 -9.73
CA LYS A 102 11.27 1.15 -9.77
C LYS A 102 9.78 1.45 -9.65
N LEU A 103 9.45 2.56 -9.00
CA LEU A 103 8.09 3.07 -8.89
C LEU A 103 8.04 4.48 -9.49
N ARG A 104 6.87 4.86 -10.00
CA ARG A 104 6.63 6.20 -10.54
C ARG A 104 5.53 6.86 -9.72
N LEU A 105 5.75 8.11 -9.34
CA LEU A 105 4.82 8.88 -8.52
C LEU A 105 4.19 10.02 -9.33
N LYS A 106 2.86 10.14 -9.20
CA LYS A 106 2.12 11.34 -9.63
C LYS A 106 1.60 12.03 -8.38
N GLY A 107 1.93 13.32 -8.23
CA GLY A 107 1.56 14.13 -7.07
C GLY A 107 2.73 14.99 -6.64
N ASN A 108 2.57 15.68 -5.52
CA ASN A 108 3.62 16.56 -5.00
C ASN A 108 4.74 15.73 -4.38
N MET A 109 5.90 15.70 -5.01
CA MET A 109 7.05 14.89 -4.57
C MET A 109 7.53 15.29 -3.17
N ALA A 110 7.58 16.57 -2.85
CA ALA A 110 8.03 17.03 -1.54
C ALA A 110 7.09 16.52 -0.43
N LYS A 111 5.79 16.56 -0.66
CA LYS A 111 4.82 16.03 0.29
C LYS A 111 4.94 14.51 0.39
N ALA A 112 5.13 13.82 -0.74
CA ALA A 112 5.29 12.36 -0.76
C ALA A 112 6.50 11.94 0.08
N VAL A 113 7.62 12.64 -0.04
CA VAL A 113 8.83 12.35 0.76
C VAL A 113 8.55 12.51 2.25
N ARG A 114 7.81 13.56 2.64
CA ARG A 114 7.42 13.75 4.04
C ARG A 114 6.50 12.66 4.56
N LEU A 115 5.73 12.03 3.68
CA LEU A 115 4.81 10.95 4.04
C LEU A 115 5.43 9.55 3.95
N ALA A 116 6.71 9.46 3.55
CA ALA A 116 7.40 8.18 3.45
C ALA A 116 7.36 7.37 4.76
N PRO A 117 7.52 7.97 5.96
CA PRO A 117 7.38 7.21 7.20
C PRO A 117 6.00 6.58 7.39
N LEU A 118 4.94 7.26 6.93
CA LEU A 118 3.59 6.68 6.97
C LEU A 118 3.51 5.45 6.06
N ALA A 119 4.02 5.56 4.83
CA ALA A 119 4.04 4.45 3.89
C ALA A 119 4.82 3.25 4.45
N ASP A 120 5.97 3.49 5.05
CA ASP A 120 6.77 2.44 5.67
C ASP A 120 6.03 1.78 6.83
N ARG A 121 5.32 2.57 7.64
CA ARG A 121 4.53 2.04 8.76
C ARG A 121 3.38 1.19 8.27
N VAL A 122 2.67 1.64 7.24
CA VAL A 122 1.57 0.88 6.62
C VAL A 122 2.08 -0.47 6.11
N ASN A 123 3.18 -0.47 5.38
CA ASN A 123 3.75 -1.70 4.85
C ASN A 123 4.22 -2.65 5.95
N LYS A 124 4.79 -2.13 7.02
CA LYS A 124 5.20 -2.94 8.17
C LYS A 124 4.00 -3.64 8.81
N VAL A 125 2.89 -2.92 8.97
CA VAL A 125 1.66 -3.50 9.53
C VAL A 125 1.11 -4.58 8.59
N LEU A 126 1.04 -4.28 7.30
CA LEU A 126 0.52 -5.24 6.32
C LEU A 126 1.39 -6.50 6.22
N SER A 127 2.69 -6.40 6.47
CA SER A 127 3.59 -7.55 6.47
C SER A 127 3.28 -8.55 7.58
N MET A 128 2.51 -8.15 8.58
CA MET A 128 2.09 -9.04 9.68
C MET A 128 1.02 -10.03 9.26
N ILE A 129 0.37 -9.82 8.12
CA ILE A 129 -0.68 -10.71 7.60
C ILE A 129 -0.02 -11.89 6.89
N PRO A 130 -0.32 -13.14 7.28
CA PRO A 130 0.14 -14.30 6.51
C PRO A 130 -0.42 -14.20 5.08
N THR A 131 0.45 -14.04 4.09
CA THR A 131 0.03 -13.63 2.73
C THR A 131 0.61 -14.55 1.67
N ASP A 132 -0.24 -14.97 0.74
CA ASP A 132 0.16 -15.60 -0.51
C ASP A 132 0.27 -14.51 -1.57
N TYR A 133 1.49 -14.16 -1.96
CA TYR A 133 1.73 -13.04 -2.88
C TYR A 133 1.52 -13.38 -4.34
N ARG A 134 1.23 -14.64 -4.67
CA ARG A 134 0.96 -15.07 -6.06
C ARG A 134 2.02 -14.52 -7.02
N GLU A 135 3.29 -14.77 -6.74
CA GLU A 135 4.37 -14.20 -7.53
C GLU A 135 4.31 -14.61 -9.00
N VAL A 136 4.57 -13.65 -9.87
CA VAL A 136 4.52 -13.83 -11.32
C VAL A 136 5.88 -13.54 -11.93
#